data_629aaaa905da9579a416b69dc338b3de
#
_entry.id   629aaaa905da9579a416b69dc338b3de
#
_cell.length_a   1.000
_cell.length_b   1.000
_cell.length_c   1.000
_cell.angle_alpha   90.00
_cell.angle_beta   90.00
_cell.angle_gamma   90.00
#
_symmetry.space_group_name_H-M   'P 1'
#
loop_
_entity.id
_entity.type
_entity.pdbx_description
1 polymer ?
#
loop_
_entity_poly.entity_id
_entity_poly.type
_entity_poly.pdbx_seq_one_letter_code
_entity_poly.pdbx_strand_id
1 'polypeptide(L)'
;MKDIVPPPPPVVRNDVAAVQALFQQHVVPSYGRFDLVLSHGSGRYLYDITGRRFLDLGGGIAVSSLGHAHPAITEALVEQSRKVIHTSNFYYHEPQGRLAQALVSLIGPGKCFFGNSGVEANEGLFKLARKFGHDEGRFEVLTTINSFHGRTLAGIAATGQEKVKKGFEPMVPGFRQVPYNDLDAMRAAVSPATAAILIEGIQGEGGVTPARPDYLLGLRELCNEKKLLLFMDSVQCGHFRSGRFQSFQRILEGVPGGDAFLPDGISMAKSLGGGFPIGAFWVRAPYADLLGAGTHGTTYGGSPLACAVALKILDVIQREKLADNVRQVGAALKSGLEQLVHKYPSVLQTVRGLGLMLGLELAPNIARLPGDPSKTQAVRFANLLHGAGLLTIPAGAQILRFLPPLNLQASEAAEGLRILEEVVAPLAA
;
A
#
# COMPACT_ATOMS: atom_id res chain seq x y z
N MET A 1 41.49 -20.49 16.09
CA MET A 1 40.58 -21.30 15.23
C MET A 1 39.27 -20.59 15.18
N LYS A 2 38.81 -20.16 14.01
CA LYS A 2 37.49 -19.53 13.88
C LYS A 2 36.48 -20.66 14.03
N ASP A 3 35.59 -20.55 15.02
CA ASP A 3 34.45 -21.47 15.16
C ASP A 3 33.58 -21.30 13.88
N ILE A 4 33.73 -22.27 12.97
CA ILE A 4 32.88 -22.36 11.79
C ILE A 4 31.54 -22.85 12.30
N VAL A 5 30.57 -21.92 12.41
CA VAL A 5 29.18 -22.28 12.65
C VAL A 5 28.76 -23.25 11.55
N PRO A 6 28.37 -24.50 11.86
CA PRO A 6 27.97 -25.45 10.84
C PRO A 6 26.80 -24.86 10.03
N PRO A 7 26.72 -25.11 8.72
CA PRO A 7 25.59 -24.68 7.92
C PRO A 7 24.30 -25.24 8.54
N PRO A 8 23.20 -24.47 8.52
CA PRO A 8 21.92 -24.96 9.02
C PRO A 8 21.57 -26.27 8.28
N PRO A 9 20.94 -27.21 8.97
CA PRO A 9 20.53 -28.49 8.35
C PRO A 9 19.62 -28.17 7.14
N PRO A 10 19.70 -28.96 6.06
CA PRO A 10 18.86 -28.74 4.88
C PRO A 10 17.39 -28.82 5.32
N VAL A 11 16.64 -27.74 5.03
CA VAL A 11 15.18 -27.74 5.24
C VAL A 11 14.61 -28.87 4.38
N VAL A 12 13.98 -29.84 5.01
CA VAL A 12 13.29 -30.92 4.30
C VAL A 12 12.21 -30.25 3.44
N ARG A 13 12.39 -30.28 2.13
CA ARG A 13 11.41 -29.73 1.18
C ARG A 13 10.07 -30.46 1.43
N ASN A 14 9.00 -29.74 1.71
CA ASN A 14 7.63 -30.21 1.95
C ASN A 14 7.24 -30.50 3.42
N ASP A 15 8.02 -30.12 4.41
CA ASP A 15 7.61 -30.21 5.80
C ASP A 15 7.12 -28.84 6.33
N VAL A 16 5.79 -28.68 6.34
CA VAL A 16 5.14 -27.47 6.86
C VAL A 16 5.50 -27.22 8.33
N ALA A 17 5.49 -28.28 9.15
CA ALA A 17 5.77 -28.17 10.57
C ALA A 17 7.22 -27.76 10.85
N ALA A 18 8.18 -28.27 10.07
CA ALA A 18 9.58 -27.88 10.18
C ALA A 18 9.77 -26.38 9.84
N VAL A 19 9.13 -25.87 8.78
CA VAL A 19 9.20 -24.44 8.46
C VAL A 19 8.54 -23.59 9.55
N GLN A 20 7.37 -23.99 10.05
CA GLN A 20 6.69 -23.26 11.14
C GLN A 20 7.54 -23.25 12.42
N ALA A 21 8.23 -24.33 12.75
CA ALA A 21 9.14 -24.41 13.91
C ALA A 21 10.31 -23.41 13.79
N LEU A 22 10.87 -23.18 12.58
CA LEU A 22 11.89 -22.14 12.36
C LEU A 22 11.36 -20.76 12.72
N PHE A 23 10.12 -20.44 12.34
CA PHE A 23 9.50 -19.16 12.67
C PHE A 23 9.24 -19.02 14.19
N GLN A 24 8.75 -20.07 14.83
CA GLN A 24 8.50 -20.08 16.28
C GLN A 24 9.78 -19.90 17.10
N GLN A 25 10.89 -20.48 16.63
CA GLN A 25 12.17 -20.47 17.34
C GLN A 25 13.02 -19.22 17.04
N HIS A 26 12.94 -18.67 15.83
CA HIS A 26 13.95 -17.69 15.36
C HIS A 26 13.37 -16.37 14.81
N VAL A 27 12.06 -16.24 14.62
CA VAL A 27 11.45 -15.03 14.07
C VAL A 27 10.56 -14.36 15.11
N VAL A 28 10.79 -13.05 15.36
CA VAL A 28 9.96 -12.26 16.26
C VAL A 28 8.48 -12.39 15.86
N PRO A 29 7.56 -12.76 16.79
CA PRO A 29 6.17 -13.09 16.48
C PRO A 29 5.28 -11.84 16.33
N SER A 30 5.75 -10.83 15.57
CA SER A 30 5.03 -9.56 15.35
C SER A 30 3.88 -9.65 14.34
N TYR A 31 3.75 -10.76 13.62
CA TYR A 31 2.70 -11.00 12.63
C TYR A 31 1.85 -12.22 12.98
N GLY A 32 0.51 -12.07 12.92
CA GLY A 32 -0.41 -13.20 12.84
C GLY A 32 -0.38 -13.79 11.43
N ARG A 33 0.24 -14.97 11.28
CA ARG A 33 0.39 -15.65 9.98
C ARG A 33 -0.77 -16.60 9.72
N PHE A 34 -1.13 -16.73 8.46
CA PHE A 34 -1.99 -17.81 8.00
C PHE A 34 -1.18 -19.11 7.91
N ASP A 35 -1.83 -20.27 8.07
CA ASP A 35 -1.20 -21.59 8.01
C ASP A 35 -0.89 -22.01 6.56
N LEU A 36 -0.10 -21.19 5.88
CA LEU A 36 0.34 -21.41 4.51
C LEU A 36 1.85 -21.23 4.43
N VAL A 37 2.55 -22.23 3.89
CA VAL A 37 3.98 -22.15 3.61
C VAL A 37 4.17 -22.04 2.10
N LEU A 38 4.31 -20.81 1.62
CA LEU A 38 4.47 -20.52 0.20
C LEU A 38 5.89 -20.83 -0.27
N SER A 39 6.04 -21.41 -1.46
CA SER A 39 7.33 -21.80 -2.04
C SER A 39 7.73 -20.93 -3.23
N HIS A 40 6.83 -20.71 -4.18
CA HIS A 40 7.09 -19.94 -5.40
C HIS A 40 5.82 -19.30 -5.94
N GLY A 41 5.97 -18.46 -6.95
CA GLY A 41 4.85 -17.84 -7.64
C GLY A 41 5.11 -17.71 -9.14
N SER A 42 4.04 -17.64 -9.93
CA SER A 42 4.08 -17.39 -11.36
C SER A 42 2.86 -16.60 -11.80
N GLY A 43 3.08 -15.46 -12.41
CA GLY A 43 1.98 -14.57 -12.81
C GLY A 43 1.12 -14.16 -11.61
N ARG A 44 -0.17 -14.48 -11.63
CA ARG A 44 -1.13 -14.14 -10.56
C ARG A 44 -1.34 -15.27 -9.56
N TYR A 45 -0.52 -16.31 -9.62
CA TYR A 45 -0.65 -17.48 -8.75
C TYR A 45 0.55 -17.65 -7.82
N LEU A 46 0.25 -18.08 -6.59
CA LEU A 46 1.22 -18.57 -5.62
C LEU A 46 1.04 -20.07 -5.43
N TYR A 47 2.12 -20.73 -5.05
CA TYR A 47 2.13 -22.17 -4.78
C TYR A 47 2.74 -22.42 -3.41
N ASP A 48 2.12 -23.29 -2.63
CA ASP A 48 2.69 -23.72 -1.36
C ASP A 48 3.74 -24.84 -1.57
N ILE A 49 4.38 -25.22 -0.48
CA ILE A 49 5.41 -26.28 -0.51
C ILE A 49 4.85 -27.68 -0.83
N THR A 50 3.52 -27.86 -0.80
CA THR A 50 2.87 -29.11 -1.21
C THR A 50 2.48 -29.12 -2.70
N GLY A 51 2.69 -27.99 -3.39
CA GLY A 51 2.35 -27.82 -4.80
C GLY A 51 0.92 -27.32 -5.04
N ARG A 52 0.17 -26.98 -3.99
CA ARG A 52 -1.18 -26.43 -4.13
C ARG A 52 -1.12 -25.02 -4.67
N ARG A 53 -1.94 -24.74 -5.68
CA ARG A 53 -2.04 -23.44 -6.36
C ARG A 53 -3.08 -22.53 -5.68
N PHE A 54 -2.77 -21.23 -5.60
CA PHE A 54 -3.65 -20.19 -5.11
C PHE A 54 -3.68 -19.02 -6.09
N LEU A 55 -4.87 -18.56 -6.44
CA LEU A 55 -5.03 -17.26 -7.12
C LEU A 55 -4.81 -16.15 -6.11
N ASP A 56 -3.82 -15.28 -6.34
CA ASP A 56 -3.46 -14.21 -5.41
C ASP A 56 -4.17 -12.90 -5.78
N LEU A 57 -5.31 -12.66 -5.14
CA LEU A 57 -5.99 -11.37 -5.20
C LEU A 57 -5.64 -10.45 -4.01
N GLY A 58 -4.62 -10.80 -3.22
CA GLY A 58 -4.04 -9.97 -2.16
C GLY A 58 -2.80 -9.20 -2.58
N GLY A 59 -2.05 -9.74 -3.55
CA GLY A 59 -0.88 -9.11 -4.17
C GLY A 59 0.19 -8.63 -3.20
N GLY A 60 0.39 -9.34 -2.05
CA GLY A 60 1.32 -8.89 -1.00
C GLY A 60 0.94 -7.54 -0.37
N ILE A 61 -0.35 -7.26 -0.24
CA ILE A 61 -0.92 -5.96 0.19
C ILE A 61 -0.60 -4.86 -0.84
N ALA A 62 -1.02 -5.07 -2.10
CA ALA A 62 -0.80 -4.18 -3.23
C ALA A 62 0.69 -3.94 -3.59
N VAL A 63 1.54 -4.92 -3.35
CA VAL A 63 2.99 -4.84 -3.66
C VAL A 63 3.30 -5.43 -5.02
N SER A 64 2.85 -6.65 -5.31
CA SER A 64 3.18 -7.43 -6.51
C SER A 64 2.45 -6.89 -7.75
N SER A 65 2.81 -5.67 -8.20
CA SER A 65 2.10 -4.95 -9.26
C SER A 65 2.06 -5.67 -10.60
N LEU A 66 3.10 -6.43 -10.93
CA LEU A 66 3.20 -7.24 -12.16
C LEU A 66 2.98 -8.73 -11.91
N GLY A 67 2.57 -9.11 -10.69
CA GLY A 67 2.47 -10.50 -10.28
C GLY A 67 3.82 -11.08 -9.84
N HIS A 68 3.86 -12.41 -9.73
CA HIS A 68 4.99 -13.15 -9.18
C HIS A 68 5.95 -13.60 -10.29
N ALA A 69 7.26 -13.56 -9.99
CA ALA A 69 8.34 -13.98 -10.89
C ALA A 69 8.24 -13.36 -12.30
N HIS A 70 7.86 -12.07 -12.39
CA HIS A 70 7.71 -11.40 -13.68
C HIS A 70 9.06 -11.30 -14.39
N PRO A 71 9.19 -11.77 -15.67
CA PRO A 71 10.47 -11.84 -16.37
C PRO A 71 11.21 -10.50 -16.44
N ALA A 72 10.49 -9.40 -16.68
CA ALA A 72 11.09 -8.06 -16.77
C ALA A 72 11.74 -7.61 -15.44
N ILE A 73 11.17 -7.99 -14.28
CA ILE A 73 11.78 -7.69 -12.97
C ILE A 73 13.06 -8.51 -12.80
N THR A 74 13.00 -9.82 -13.13
CA THR A 74 14.16 -10.70 -13.06
C THR A 74 15.29 -10.21 -13.96
N GLU A 75 14.97 -9.81 -15.20
CA GLU A 75 15.92 -9.22 -16.16
C GLU A 75 16.59 -7.97 -15.58
N ALA A 76 15.80 -7.00 -15.06
CA ALA A 76 16.34 -5.78 -14.47
C ALA A 76 17.26 -6.05 -13.27
N LEU A 77 16.91 -7.03 -12.42
CA LEU A 77 17.74 -7.46 -11.30
C LEU A 77 19.08 -8.04 -11.78
N VAL A 78 19.05 -8.95 -12.76
CA VAL A 78 20.25 -9.59 -13.31
C VAL A 78 21.14 -8.57 -14.03
N GLU A 79 20.57 -7.73 -14.88
CA GLU A 79 21.34 -6.73 -15.63
C GLU A 79 22.01 -5.70 -14.72
N GLN A 80 21.25 -5.16 -13.76
CA GLN A 80 21.79 -4.12 -12.88
C GLN A 80 22.76 -4.67 -11.83
N SER A 81 22.53 -5.89 -11.34
CA SER A 81 23.46 -6.53 -10.37
C SER A 81 24.84 -6.82 -10.96
N ARG A 82 24.94 -7.03 -12.28
CA ARG A 82 26.22 -7.20 -13.00
C ARG A 82 26.98 -5.89 -13.18
N LYS A 83 26.31 -4.73 -13.01
CA LYS A 83 26.95 -3.41 -13.14
C LYS A 83 27.37 -2.89 -11.78
N VAL A 84 26.39 -2.57 -10.93
CA VAL A 84 26.60 -2.07 -9.57
C VAL A 84 25.30 -2.17 -8.79
N ILE A 85 25.39 -2.67 -7.55
CA ILE A 85 24.24 -2.83 -6.65
C ILE A 85 24.04 -1.58 -5.80
N HIS A 86 25.13 -1.06 -5.20
CA HIS A 86 25.09 0.05 -4.26
C HIS A 86 26.33 0.95 -4.42
N THR A 87 26.12 2.29 -4.29
CA THR A 87 27.18 3.30 -4.38
C THR A 87 27.15 4.33 -3.25
N SER A 88 26.19 4.25 -2.33
CA SER A 88 25.74 5.35 -1.47
C SER A 88 25.17 6.56 -2.25
N ASN A 89 24.56 7.52 -1.53
CA ASN A 89 24.03 8.76 -2.11
C ASN A 89 25.08 9.89 -2.21
N PHE A 90 26.36 9.59 -1.98
CA PHE A 90 27.44 10.55 -2.22
C PHE A 90 27.86 10.64 -3.68
N TYR A 91 27.44 9.68 -4.53
CA TYR A 91 27.77 9.64 -5.93
C TYR A 91 26.51 9.64 -6.79
N TYR A 92 26.58 10.29 -7.94
CA TYR A 92 25.51 10.25 -8.92
C TYR A 92 25.49 8.91 -9.64
N HIS A 93 24.29 8.40 -9.91
CA HIS A 93 24.08 7.28 -10.82
C HIS A 93 22.79 7.46 -11.64
N GLU A 94 22.86 7.07 -12.89
CA GLU A 94 21.79 7.33 -13.86
C GLU A 94 20.42 6.76 -13.46
N PRO A 95 20.27 5.50 -12.95
CA PRO A 95 18.96 4.95 -12.61
C PRO A 95 18.16 5.81 -11.63
N GLN A 96 18.80 6.41 -10.61
CA GLN A 96 18.09 7.27 -9.65
C GLN A 96 17.56 8.55 -10.31
N GLY A 97 18.40 9.22 -11.10
CA GLY A 97 17.99 10.43 -11.81
C GLY A 97 16.86 10.15 -12.82
N ARG A 98 16.94 9.03 -13.54
CA ARG A 98 15.90 8.59 -14.48
C ARG A 98 14.58 8.26 -13.78
N LEU A 99 14.65 7.57 -12.65
CA LEU A 99 13.44 7.27 -11.87
C LEU A 99 12.79 8.54 -11.33
N ALA A 100 13.58 9.48 -10.79
CA ALA A 100 13.07 10.78 -10.35
C ALA A 100 12.40 11.54 -11.51
N GLN A 101 13.03 11.58 -12.68
CA GLN A 101 12.46 12.20 -13.89
C GLN A 101 11.12 11.56 -14.27
N ALA A 102 11.04 10.22 -14.29
CA ALA A 102 9.81 9.51 -14.62
C ALA A 102 8.67 9.82 -13.63
N LEU A 103 8.96 9.83 -12.33
CA LEU A 103 7.97 10.16 -11.30
C LEU A 103 7.50 11.61 -11.41
N VAL A 104 8.41 12.56 -11.60
CA VAL A 104 8.08 13.98 -11.79
C VAL A 104 7.20 14.17 -13.02
N SER A 105 7.47 13.46 -14.13
CA SER A 105 6.66 13.53 -15.35
C SER A 105 5.22 13.03 -15.15
N LEU A 106 5.00 12.09 -14.22
CA LEU A 106 3.70 11.51 -13.92
C LEU A 106 2.89 12.31 -12.88
N ILE A 107 3.58 13.10 -12.04
CA ILE A 107 2.98 13.84 -10.93
C ILE A 107 2.86 15.34 -11.25
N GLY A 108 3.98 15.97 -11.59
CA GLY A 108 4.11 17.41 -11.78
C GLY A 108 5.46 17.95 -11.32
N PRO A 109 5.73 19.26 -11.51
CA PRO A 109 7.01 19.88 -11.16
C PRO A 109 7.37 19.73 -9.69
N GLY A 110 8.55 19.12 -9.43
CA GLY A 110 9.03 18.83 -8.08
C GLY A 110 10.32 18.03 -8.09
N LYS A 111 10.67 17.48 -6.90
CA LYS A 111 11.84 16.60 -6.73
C LYS A 111 11.47 15.37 -5.91
N CYS A 112 12.22 14.29 -6.09
CA CYS A 112 12.03 13.04 -5.34
C CYS A 112 13.21 12.78 -4.40
N PHE A 113 12.89 12.19 -3.25
CA PHE A 113 13.85 11.51 -2.39
C PHE A 113 13.48 10.03 -2.33
N PHE A 114 14.48 9.14 -2.26
CA PHE A 114 14.28 7.70 -2.24
C PHE A 114 14.72 7.09 -0.91
N GLY A 115 13.86 6.27 -0.33
CA GLY A 115 14.10 5.40 0.82
C GLY A 115 13.90 3.93 0.45
N ASN A 116 13.62 3.08 1.46
CA ASN A 116 13.46 1.64 1.26
C ASN A 116 12.03 1.14 1.54
N SER A 117 11.20 1.99 2.15
CA SER A 117 9.85 1.64 2.60
C SER A 117 8.90 2.82 2.58
N GLY A 118 7.59 2.54 2.66
CA GLY A 118 6.57 3.58 2.76
C GLY A 118 6.66 4.40 4.03
N VAL A 119 7.06 3.78 5.15
CA VAL A 119 7.21 4.53 6.40
C VAL A 119 8.39 5.47 6.35
N GLU A 120 9.53 5.10 5.72
CA GLU A 120 10.64 6.04 5.51
C GLU A 120 10.21 7.22 4.63
N ALA A 121 9.38 6.98 3.61
CA ALA A 121 8.82 8.05 2.79
C ALA A 121 7.92 9.00 3.61
N ASN A 122 7.07 8.47 4.50
CA ASN A 122 6.25 9.26 5.40
C ASN A 122 7.09 10.04 6.43
N GLU A 123 8.13 9.42 7.01
CA GLU A 123 9.08 10.10 7.91
C GLU A 123 9.75 11.31 7.22
N GLY A 124 10.06 11.18 5.93
CA GLY A 124 10.55 12.29 5.11
C GLY A 124 9.55 13.42 5.01
N LEU A 125 8.27 13.13 4.79
CA LEU A 125 7.19 14.12 4.76
C LEU A 125 6.93 14.75 6.14
N PHE A 126 7.00 13.97 7.22
CA PHE A 126 6.91 14.54 8.60
C PHE A 126 8.03 15.51 8.88
N LYS A 127 9.27 15.18 8.49
CA LYS A 127 10.41 16.09 8.60
C LYS A 127 10.25 17.33 7.74
N LEU A 128 9.72 17.19 6.52
CA LEU A 128 9.42 18.30 5.62
C LEU A 128 8.41 19.28 6.26
N ALA A 129 7.30 18.74 6.84
CA ALA A 129 6.31 19.56 7.54
C ALA A 129 6.92 20.35 8.70
N ARG A 130 7.73 19.69 9.53
CA ARG A 130 8.42 20.35 10.65
C ARG A 130 9.43 21.40 10.19
N LYS A 131 10.17 21.11 9.13
CA LYS A 131 11.12 22.06 8.55
C LYS A 131 10.41 23.29 7.94
N PHE A 132 9.29 23.07 7.26
CA PHE A 132 8.45 24.11 6.67
C PHE A 132 7.90 25.06 7.74
N GLY A 133 7.41 24.53 8.86
CA GLY A 133 6.77 25.33 9.90
C GLY A 133 7.71 25.84 10.99
N HIS A 134 9.03 25.49 10.94
CA HIS A 134 9.98 25.69 12.03
C HIS A 134 10.01 27.13 12.55
N ASP A 135 10.19 28.10 11.68
CA ASP A 135 10.39 29.50 12.07
C ASP A 135 9.10 30.16 12.59
N GLU A 136 7.94 29.54 12.33
CA GLU A 136 6.63 29.96 12.81
C GLU A 136 6.15 29.11 14.02
N GLY A 137 6.97 28.21 14.54
CA GLY A 137 6.61 27.30 15.64
C GLY A 137 5.58 26.24 15.26
N ARG A 138 5.38 25.97 13.96
CA ARG A 138 4.43 24.98 13.44
C ARG A 138 5.12 23.62 13.24
N PHE A 139 4.53 22.58 13.81
CA PHE A 139 5.11 21.22 13.75
C PHE A 139 4.06 20.12 13.71
N GLU A 140 2.77 20.46 13.88
CA GLU A 140 1.67 19.52 13.93
C GLU A 140 1.28 19.06 12.53
N VAL A 141 1.06 17.75 12.38
CA VAL A 141 0.51 17.12 11.17
C VAL A 141 -0.85 16.53 11.52
N LEU A 142 -1.90 17.00 10.85
CA LEU A 142 -3.23 16.44 10.96
C LEU A 142 -3.33 15.21 10.06
N THR A 143 -3.83 14.11 10.59
CA THR A 143 -4.09 12.86 9.85
C THR A 143 -5.54 12.43 10.06
N THR A 144 -5.91 11.22 9.66
CA THR A 144 -7.31 10.79 9.76
C THR A 144 -7.49 9.52 10.57
N ILE A 145 -8.64 9.39 11.22
CA ILE A 145 -9.07 8.15 11.90
C ILE A 145 -9.12 7.02 10.87
N ASN A 146 -8.75 5.81 11.29
CA ASN A 146 -8.62 4.60 10.47
C ASN A 146 -7.50 4.65 9.40
N SER A 147 -6.68 5.69 9.37
CA SER A 147 -5.50 5.75 8.49
C SER A 147 -4.40 4.77 8.91
N PHE A 148 -3.46 4.53 7.99
CA PHE A 148 -2.25 3.77 8.27
C PHE A 148 -1.04 4.42 7.59
N HIS A 149 -0.09 4.92 8.40
CA HIS A 149 1.09 5.65 7.89
C HIS A 149 2.43 5.00 8.24
N GLY A 150 2.42 3.81 8.84
CA GLY A 150 3.62 3.01 9.10
C GLY A 150 3.78 2.52 10.54
N ARG A 151 4.94 1.94 10.84
CA ARG A 151 5.23 1.25 12.10
C ARG A 151 6.44 1.81 12.87
N THR A 152 7.07 2.88 12.42
CA THR A 152 8.02 3.66 13.23
C THR A 152 7.27 4.42 14.33
N LEU A 153 7.96 4.97 15.32
CA LEU A 153 7.32 5.72 16.40
C LEU A 153 6.52 6.93 15.89
N ALA A 154 7.04 7.69 14.90
CA ALA A 154 6.25 8.75 14.28
C ALA A 154 5.16 8.19 13.35
N GLY A 155 5.44 7.10 12.63
CA GLY A 155 4.46 6.41 11.79
C GLY A 155 3.24 5.92 12.57
N ILE A 156 3.42 5.32 13.77
CA ILE A 156 2.29 4.92 14.63
C ILE A 156 1.60 6.12 15.26
N ALA A 157 2.32 7.18 15.63
CA ALA A 157 1.73 8.42 16.12
C ALA A 157 0.81 9.08 15.08
N ALA A 158 1.21 9.07 13.80
CA ALA A 158 0.42 9.57 12.68
C ALA A 158 -0.77 8.68 12.33
N THR A 159 -0.67 7.36 12.57
CA THR A 159 -1.69 6.36 12.22
C THR A 159 -2.93 6.50 13.10
N GLY A 160 -4.12 6.52 12.48
CA GLY A 160 -5.40 6.66 13.15
C GLY A 160 -6.01 5.35 13.66
N GLN A 161 -5.20 4.45 14.21
CA GLN A 161 -5.64 3.15 14.73
C GLN A 161 -5.02 2.88 16.10
N GLU A 162 -5.82 2.92 17.15
CA GLU A 162 -5.34 2.78 18.53
C GLU A 162 -4.64 1.45 18.82
N LYS A 163 -5.06 0.36 18.16
CA LYS A 163 -4.46 -0.97 18.32
C LYS A 163 -2.96 -1.04 18.05
N VAL A 164 -2.42 -0.12 17.19
CA VAL A 164 -0.99 -0.11 16.86
C VAL A 164 -0.17 0.82 17.72
N LYS A 165 -0.83 1.63 18.57
CA LYS A 165 -0.21 2.57 19.51
C LYS A 165 -0.01 1.97 20.88
N LYS A 166 -0.97 1.11 21.30
CA LYS A 166 -1.00 0.52 22.63
C LYS A 166 0.32 -0.16 23.01
N GLY A 167 0.93 0.29 24.12
CA GLY A 167 2.18 -0.22 24.66
C GLY A 167 3.44 0.46 24.10
N PHE A 168 3.28 1.51 23.28
CA PHE A 168 4.40 2.30 22.72
C PHE A 168 4.37 3.76 23.18
N GLU A 169 3.53 4.09 24.15
CA GLU A 169 3.44 5.43 24.73
C GLU A 169 4.72 5.79 25.55
N PRO A 170 5.11 7.06 25.61
CA PRO A 170 4.44 8.23 25.03
C PRO A 170 4.61 8.32 23.51
N MET A 171 3.56 8.73 22.80
CA MET A 171 3.61 8.93 21.36
C MET A 171 4.50 10.13 20.99
N VAL A 172 5.08 10.08 19.79
CA VAL A 172 5.77 11.25 19.22
C VAL A 172 4.76 12.40 19.11
N PRO A 173 5.03 13.58 19.72
CA PRO A 173 4.08 14.69 19.71
C PRO A 173 3.95 15.34 18.33
N GLY A 174 2.82 16.01 18.11
CA GLY A 174 2.55 16.75 16.89
C GLY A 174 1.76 15.96 15.84
N PHE A 175 1.01 14.93 16.25
CA PHE A 175 0.06 14.22 15.40
C PHE A 175 -1.32 14.23 16.03
N ARG A 176 -2.34 14.57 15.23
CA ARG A 176 -3.74 14.53 15.66
C ARG A 176 -4.61 13.95 14.53
N GLN A 177 -5.51 13.05 14.89
CA GLN A 177 -6.41 12.36 13.97
C GLN A 177 -7.80 12.99 14.01
N VAL A 178 -8.42 13.17 12.83
CA VAL A 178 -9.80 13.65 12.64
C VAL A 178 -10.60 12.66 11.77
N PRO A 179 -11.94 12.71 11.79
CA PRO A 179 -12.74 11.86 10.90
C PRO A 179 -12.36 12.05 9.42
N TYR A 180 -12.29 10.93 8.69
CA TYR A 180 -12.03 10.94 7.25
C TYR A 180 -13.27 11.36 6.47
N ASN A 181 -13.11 12.09 5.37
CA ASN A 181 -14.20 12.66 4.59
C ASN A 181 -15.07 13.69 5.35
N ASP A 182 -14.53 14.29 6.39
CA ASP A 182 -15.15 15.36 7.17
C ASP A 182 -14.28 16.62 7.10
N LEU A 183 -14.63 17.52 6.17
CA LEU A 183 -13.88 18.77 5.95
C LEU A 183 -14.06 19.75 7.12
N ASP A 184 -15.24 19.77 7.74
CA ASP A 184 -15.54 20.68 8.85
C ASP A 184 -14.75 20.28 10.09
N ALA A 185 -14.69 18.98 10.40
CA ALA A 185 -13.83 18.46 11.46
C ALA A 185 -12.34 18.76 11.20
N MET A 186 -11.88 18.63 9.94
CA MET A 186 -10.52 18.96 9.56
C MET A 186 -10.25 20.45 9.75
N ARG A 187 -11.15 21.32 9.31
CA ARG A 187 -11.05 22.78 9.47
C ARG A 187 -11.03 23.19 10.94
N ALA A 188 -11.90 22.61 11.77
CA ALA A 188 -11.94 22.86 13.21
C ALA A 188 -10.68 22.37 13.96
N ALA A 189 -10.00 21.37 13.40
CA ALA A 189 -8.79 20.81 13.96
C ALA A 189 -7.53 21.66 13.69
N VAL A 190 -7.53 22.55 12.70
CA VAL A 190 -6.38 23.41 12.41
C VAL A 190 -6.10 24.34 13.58
N SER A 191 -4.86 24.33 14.05
CA SER A 191 -4.35 25.15 15.16
C SER A 191 -3.20 26.03 14.71
N PRO A 192 -2.74 27.00 15.50
CA PRO A 192 -1.51 27.76 15.22
C PRO A 192 -0.27 26.88 15.07
N ALA A 193 -0.26 25.68 15.66
CA ALA A 193 0.85 24.73 15.57
C ALA A 193 0.78 23.85 14.30
N THR A 194 -0.30 23.88 13.54
CA THR A 194 -0.47 23.00 12.39
C THR A 194 0.43 23.42 11.23
N ALA A 195 1.23 22.50 10.71
CA ALA A 195 2.13 22.70 9.57
C ALA A 195 1.62 22.00 8.31
N ALA A 196 0.96 20.83 8.46
CA ALA A 196 0.54 20.01 7.32
C ALA A 196 -0.70 19.17 7.63
N ILE A 197 -1.33 18.70 6.55
CA ILE A 197 -2.35 17.64 6.56
C ILE A 197 -1.80 16.48 5.73
N LEU A 198 -1.89 15.24 6.25
CA LEU A 198 -1.53 14.02 5.52
C LEU A 198 -2.72 13.08 5.49
N ILE A 199 -3.13 12.67 4.28
CA ILE A 199 -4.23 11.71 4.08
C ILE A 199 -3.87 10.65 3.04
N GLU A 200 -4.58 9.53 3.07
CA GLU A 200 -4.63 8.57 1.96
C GLU A 200 -5.73 9.00 0.96
N GLY A 201 -5.51 8.87 -0.33
CA GLY A 201 -6.58 9.08 -1.32
C GLY A 201 -7.63 7.95 -1.30
N ILE A 202 -7.21 6.74 -0.90
CA ILE A 202 -8.08 5.62 -0.53
C ILE A 202 -7.47 5.01 0.71
N GLN A 203 -8.17 5.07 1.85
CA GLN A 203 -7.72 4.41 3.07
C GLN A 203 -7.68 2.89 2.88
N GLY A 204 -6.48 2.31 2.89
CA GLY A 204 -6.32 0.88 2.65
C GLY A 204 -6.69 0.02 3.86
N GLU A 205 -6.08 0.28 4.99
CA GLU A 205 -6.30 -0.45 6.24
C GLU A 205 -7.63 -0.06 6.92
N GLY A 206 -8.16 1.12 6.60
CA GLY A 206 -9.46 1.63 7.04
C GLY A 206 -10.65 1.10 6.24
N GLY A 207 -10.51 -0.05 5.55
CA GLY A 207 -11.63 -0.72 4.89
C GLY A 207 -11.84 -0.32 3.43
N VAL A 208 -10.79 0.10 2.73
CA VAL A 208 -10.82 0.52 1.32
C VAL A 208 -11.83 1.64 1.07
N THR A 209 -11.68 2.72 1.80
CA THR A 209 -12.59 3.87 1.74
C THR A 209 -11.98 4.99 0.89
N PRO A 210 -12.53 5.32 -0.30
CA PRO A 210 -12.07 6.43 -1.12
C PRO A 210 -12.39 7.79 -0.48
N ALA A 211 -11.51 8.77 -0.71
CA ALA A 211 -11.83 10.16 -0.46
C ALA A 211 -12.95 10.64 -1.38
N ARG A 212 -13.83 11.51 -0.88
CA ARG A 212 -14.80 12.21 -1.72
C ARG A 212 -14.10 13.33 -2.50
N PRO A 213 -14.54 13.61 -3.74
CA PRO A 213 -13.98 14.70 -4.55
C PRO A 213 -14.04 16.06 -3.87
N ASP A 214 -15.18 16.40 -3.27
CA ASP A 214 -15.41 17.65 -2.53
C ASP A 214 -14.46 17.78 -1.33
N TYR A 215 -14.18 16.67 -0.63
CA TYR A 215 -13.24 16.63 0.49
C TYR A 215 -11.81 16.92 0.02
N LEU A 216 -11.34 16.30 -1.07
CA LEU A 216 -9.99 16.56 -1.60
C LEU A 216 -9.81 18.02 -2.03
N LEU A 217 -10.78 18.56 -2.79
CA LEU A 217 -10.74 19.96 -3.23
C LEU A 217 -10.79 20.91 -2.03
N GLY A 218 -11.68 20.66 -1.08
CA GLY A 218 -11.79 21.47 0.14
C GLY A 218 -10.53 21.42 1.00
N LEU A 219 -9.84 20.27 1.08
CA LEU A 219 -8.54 20.18 1.77
C LEU A 219 -7.47 21.03 1.07
N ARG A 220 -7.45 21.05 -0.29
CA ARG A 220 -6.49 21.89 -1.01
C ARG A 220 -6.77 23.38 -0.76
N GLU A 221 -8.04 23.78 -0.77
CA GLU A 221 -8.47 25.15 -0.46
C GLU A 221 -8.12 25.54 0.98
N LEU A 222 -8.42 24.67 1.96
CA LEU A 222 -8.07 24.88 3.36
C LEU A 222 -6.56 25.06 3.55
N CYS A 223 -5.75 24.21 2.91
CA CYS A 223 -4.29 24.31 2.99
C CYS A 223 -3.77 25.61 2.35
N ASN A 224 -4.38 26.05 1.24
CA ASN A 224 -4.02 27.34 0.61
C ASN A 224 -4.38 28.52 1.53
N GLU A 225 -5.60 28.53 2.10
CA GLU A 225 -6.09 29.55 3.03
C GLU A 225 -5.20 29.67 4.28
N LYS A 226 -4.87 28.55 4.90
CA LYS A 226 -4.12 28.49 6.17
C LYS A 226 -2.61 28.40 5.98
N LYS A 227 -2.11 28.39 4.73
CA LYS A 227 -0.68 28.22 4.39
C LYS A 227 -0.12 26.93 5.01
N LEU A 228 -0.82 25.81 4.83
CA LEU A 228 -0.41 24.48 5.27
C LEU A 228 0.09 23.67 4.06
N LEU A 229 0.92 22.67 4.31
CA LEU A 229 1.24 21.67 3.31
C LEU A 229 0.15 20.59 3.24
N LEU A 230 -0.20 20.17 2.04
CA LEU A 230 -1.09 19.03 1.81
C LEU A 230 -0.25 17.83 1.34
N PHE A 231 -0.27 16.74 2.09
CA PHE A 231 0.43 15.50 1.74
C PHE A 231 -0.55 14.38 1.42
N MET A 232 -0.18 13.57 0.43
CA MET A 232 -0.92 12.36 0.06
C MET A 232 -0.06 11.13 0.37
N ASP A 233 -0.54 10.24 1.25
CA ASP A 233 0.02 8.90 1.38
C ASP A 233 -0.51 8.01 0.26
N SER A 234 0.31 7.78 -0.73
CA SER A 234 0.00 6.95 -1.90
C SER A 234 0.69 5.59 -1.87
N VAL A 235 1.19 5.18 -0.71
CA VAL A 235 1.93 3.92 -0.54
C VAL A 235 1.10 2.71 -0.96
N GLN A 236 -0.20 2.67 -0.66
CA GLN A 236 -1.06 1.55 -1.07
C GLN A 236 -1.92 1.87 -2.30
N CYS A 237 -2.43 3.09 -2.40
CA CYS A 237 -3.42 3.47 -3.42
C CYS A 237 -2.83 4.13 -4.68
N GLY A 238 -1.51 4.36 -4.72
CA GLY A 238 -0.80 4.91 -5.87
C GLY A 238 -0.42 3.87 -6.94
N HIS A 239 0.47 4.29 -7.84
CA HIS A 239 1.07 3.43 -8.88
C HIS A 239 0.06 2.67 -9.71
N PHE A 240 -0.87 3.41 -10.33
CA PHE A 240 -1.89 2.89 -11.25
C PHE A 240 -2.91 1.93 -10.62
N ARG A 241 -2.87 1.69 -9.29
CA ARG A 241 -3.80 0.78 -8.60
C ARG A 241 -5.27 1.14 -8.81
N SER A 242 -5.60 2.42 -8.97
CA SER A 242 -6.94 2.93 -9.25
C SER A 242 -7.22 3.18 -10.75
N GLY A 243 -6.23 2.95 -11.64
CA GLY A 243 -6.31 3.23 -13.07
C GLY A 243 -5.77 4.61 -13.48
N ARG A 244 -5.14 5.34 -12.56
CA ARG A 244 -4.28 6.51 -12.77
C ARG A 244 -3.03 6.36 -11.92
N PHE A 245 -1.96 7.11 -12.20
CA PHE A 245 -0.71 7.01 -11.45
C PHE A 245 -0.93 7.26 -9.96
N GLN A 246 -1.71 8.28 -9.61
CA GLN A 246 -2.13 8.57 -8.25
C GLN A 246 -3.65 8.41 -8.09
N SER A 247 -4.10 7.97 -6.91
CA SER A 247 -5.52 7.77 -6.61
C SER A 247 -6.34 9.05 -6.71
N PHE A 248 -5.79 10.20 -6.27
CA PHE A 248 -6.47 11.49 -6.38
C PHE A 248 -6.71 11.90 -7.83
N GLN A 249 -5.79 11.59 -8.76
CA GLN A 249 -6.01 11.83 -10.19
C GLN A 249 -7.21 11.04 -10.74
N ARG A 250 -7.47 9.85 -10.19
CA ARG A 250 -8.63 9.04 -10.55
C ARG A 250 -9.92 9.53 -9.91
N ILE A 251 -9.85 9.92 -8.63
CA ILE A 251 -11.00 10.42 -7.86
C ILE A 251 -11.51 11.75 -8.45
N LEU A 252 -10.60 12.60 -8.88
CA LEU A 252 -10.92 13.94 -9.40
C LEU A 252 -11.07 13.99 -10.94
N GLU A 253 -10.98 12.86 -11.62
CA GLU A 253 -11.13 12.76 -13.08
C GLU A 253 -12.53 13.24 -13.51
N GLY A 254 -12.59 14.28 -14.33
CA GLY A 254 -13.85 14.89 -14.79
C GLY A 254 -14.56 15.77 -13.75
N VAL A 255 -13.97 15.97 -12.58
CA VAL A 255 -14.51 16.88 -11.54
C VAL A 255 -14.03 18.31 -11.81
N PRO A 256 -14.91 19.33 -11.81
CA PRO A 256 -14.50 20.73 -11.96
C PRO A 256 -13.41 21.11 -10.95
N GLY A 257 -12.29 21.68 -11.41
CA GLY A 257 -11.13 22.01 -10.59
C GLY A 257 -10.20 20.83 -10.27
N GLY A 258 -10.57 19.59 -10.63
CA GLY A 258 -9.79 18.39 -10.35
C GLY A 258 -8.44 18.34 -11.04
N ASP A 259 -8.36 18.82 -12.29
CA ASP A 259 -7.11 18.86 -13.05
C ASP A 259 -6.07 19.82 -12.46
N ALA A 260 -6.49 20.81 -11.69
CA ALA A 260 -5.62 21.76 -10.99
C ALA A 260 -5.16 21.25 -9.61
N PHE A 261 -5.73 20.15 -9.13
CA PHE A 261 -5.37 19.60 -7.82
C PHE A 261 -3.96 19.01 -7.84
N LEU A 262 -3.09 19.57 -7.01
CA LEU A 262 -1.74 19.07 -6.81
C LEU A 262 -1.38 19.17 -5.32
N PRO A 263 -1.04 18.07 -4.64
CA PRO A 263 -0.54 18.12 -3.26
C PRO A 263 0.86 18.72 -3.21
N ASP A 264 1.36 18.99 -2.00
CA ASP A 264 2.70 19.54 -1.79
C ASP A 264 3.73 18.44 -1.52
N GLY A 265 3.27 17.23 -1.16
CA GLY A 265 4.11 16.04 -1.04
C GLY A 265 3.31 14.75 -1.24
N ILE A 266 3.98 13.73 -1.73
CA ILE A 266 3.40 12.39 -1.96
C ILE A 266 4.39 11.33 -1.50
N SER A 267 3.96 10.43 -0.61
CA SER A 267 4.74 9.23 -0.27
C SER A 267 4.35 8.04 -1.15
N MET A 268 5.31 7.23 -1.53
CA MET A 268 5.17 6.10 -2.45
C MET A 268 6.05 4.92 -2.00
N ALA A 269 5.58 3.69 -2.19
CA ALA A 269 6.35 2.44 -2.00
C ALA A 269 5.61 1.27 -2.64
N LYS A 270 5.64 0.08 -2.05
CA LYS A 270 4.87 -1.12 -2.45
C LYS A 270 4.96 -1.38 -3.96
N SER A 271 3.89 -1.05 -4.72
CA SER A 271 3.85 -1.22 -6.18
C SER A 271 4.99 -0.54 -6.94
N LEU A 272 5.63 0.49 -6.36
CA LEU A 272 6.81 1.14 -6.94
C LEU A 272 7.94 0.14 -7.18
N GLY A 273 8.17 -0.75 -6.22
CA GLY A 273 9.22 -1.78 -6.28
C GLY A 273 8.73 -3.15 -6.73
N GLY A 274 7.39 -3.38 -6.77
CA GLY A 274 6.79 -4.63 -7.23
C GLY A 274 7.28 -5.89 -6.51
N GLY A 275 7.75 -5.77 -5.27
CA GLY A 275 8.37 -6.81 -4.45
C GLY A 275 9.80 -6.48 -4.04
N PHE A 276 10.52 -5.63 -4.78
CA PHE A 276 11.82 -5.12 -4.37
C PHE A 276 11.67 -3.94 -3.41
N PRO A 277 12.43 -3.86 -2.29
CA PRO A 277 12.33 -2.77 -1.33
C PRO A 277 12.75 -1.42 -1.92
N ILE A 278 11.78 -0.51 -2.05
CA ILE A 278 11.99 0.89 -2.39
C ILE A 278 10.82 1.72 -1.86
N GLY A 279 11.11 2.87 -1.29
CA GLY A 279 10.18 3.94 -0.98
C GLY A 279 10.64 5.24 -1.63
N ALA A 280 9.73 6.16 -1.81
CA ALA A 280 10.04 7.49 -2.30
C ALA A 280 9.05 8.50 -1.73
N PHE A 281 9.48 9.75 -1.58
CA PHE A 281 8.54 10.84 -1.51
C PHE A 281 8.87 11.89 -2.58
N TRP A 282 7.83 12.44 -3.16
CA TRP A 282 7.91 13.58 -4.07
C TRP A 282 7.50 14.84 -3.33
N VAL A 283 8.18 15.95 -3.61
CA VAL A 283 7.91 17.27 -3.05
C VAL A 283 7.72 18.27 -4.18
N ARG A 284 6.64 19.03 -4.12
CA ARG A 284 6.29 20.07 -5.08
C ARG A 284 7.38 21.14 -5.19
N ALA A 285 7.63 21.67 -6.39
CA ALA A 285 8.73 22.58 -6.69
C ALA A 285 8.96 23.74 -5.70
N PRO A 286 7.95 24.45 -5.16
CA PRO A 286 8.19 25.53 -4.20
C PRO A 286 8.83 25.08 -2.88
N TYR A 287 8.69 23.80 -2.53
CA TYR A 287 9.16 23.24 -1.25
C TYR A 287 10.28 22.21 -1.42
N ALA A 288 10.67 21.93 -2.66
CA ALA A 288 11.54 20.81 -2.99
C ALA A 288 12.96 20.91 -2.45
N ASP A 289 13.40 22.11 -2.10
CA ASP A 289 14.75 22.39 -1.58
C ASP A 289 14.78 22.64 -0.06
N LEU A 290 13.65 22.50 0.65
CA LEU A 290 13.59 22.67 2.10
C LEU A 290 14.44 21.63 2.86
N LEU A 291 14.51 20.41 2.35
CA LEU A 291 15.39 19.36 2.87
C LEU A 291 16.74 19.41 2.14
N GLY A 292 17.55 20.42 2.44
CA GLY A 292 18.90 20.58 1.89
C GLY A 292 19.90 19.54 2.41
N ALA A 293 21.14 19.64 1.95
CA ALA A 293 22.22 18.70 2.28
C ALA A 293 22.39 18.54 3.80
N GLY A 294 22.51 17.29 4.25
CA GLY A 294 22.69 16.92 5.66
C GLY A 294 21.41 16.89 6.51
N THR A 295 20.24 17.27 5.99
CA THR A 295 19.00 17.32 6.77
C THR A 295 18.23 16.00 6.77
N HIS A 296 18.39 15.18 5.74
CA HIS A 296 17.75 13.87 5.61
C HIS A 296 18.67 12.90 4.86
N GLY A 297 18.57 11.58 5.14
CA GLY A 297 19.44 10.60 4.53
C GLY A 297 18.99 9.17 4.75
N THR A 298 19.56 8.28 3.96
CA THR A 298 19.39 6.82 4.02
C THR A 298 20.62 6.15 3.42
N THR A 299 20.99 4.99 3.93
CA THR A 299 22.13 4.23 3.39
C THR A 299 21.76 3.58 2.05
N TYR A 300 20.65 2.89 1.97
CA TYR A 300 20.28 2.04 0.81
C TYR A 300 19.23 2.67 -0.12
N GLY A 301 18.52 3.69 0.35
CA GLY A 301 17.44 4.31 -0.42
C GLY A 301 17.95 4.90 -1.72
N GLY A 302 17.25 4.63 -2.82
CA GLY A 302 17.63 5.07 -4.15
C GLY A 302 18.83 4.35 -4.75
N SER A 303 19.18 3.14 -4.28
CA SER A 303 20.28 2.35 -4.85
C SER A 303 20.09 2.10 -6.34
N PRO A 304 21.18 1.95 -7.12
CA PRO A 304 21.09 1.65 -8.56
C PRO A 304 20.17 0.47 -8.87
N LEU A 305 20.26 -0.60 -8.06
CA LEU A 305 19.46 -1.81 -8.25
C LEU A 305 17.95 -1.55 -8.02
N ALA A 306 17.59 -0.88 -6.93
CA ALA A 306 16.20 -0.55 -6.61
C ALA A 306 15.57 0.36 -7.68
N CYS A 307 16.32 1.38 -8.12
CA CYS A 307 15.86 2.30 -9.14
C CYS A 307 15.70 1.65 -10.52
N ALA A 308 16.60 0.74 -10.91
CA ALA A 308 16.49 -0.02 -12.15
C ALA A 308 15.24 -0.90 -12.18
N VAL A 309 14.93 -1.58 -11.07
CA VAL A 309 13.71 -2.40 -10.94
C VAL A 309 12.46 -1.52 -11.05
N ALA A 310 12.40 -0.40 -10.32
CA ALA A 310 11.25 0.51 -10.36
C ALA A 310 11.03 1.11 -11.76
N LEU A 311 12.10 1.51 -12.46
CA LEU A 311 12.02 1.98 -13.85
C LEU A 311 11.45 0.90 -14.77
N LYS A 312 11.91 -0.34 -14.65
CA LYS A 312 11.42 -1.44 -15.47
C LYS A 312 9.94 -1.73 -15.23
N ILE A 313 9.48 -1.61 -13.97
CA ILE A 313 8.06 -1.77 -13.62
C ILE A 313 7.22 -0.67 -14.30
N LEU A 314 7.66 0.59 -14.22
CA LEU A 314 6.96 1.70 -14.88
C LEU A 314 6.92 1.52 -16.41
N ASP A 315 8.03 1.07 -17.03
CA ASP A 315 8.10 0.74 -18.45
C ASP A 315 7.05 -0.32 -18.84
N VAL A 316 6.99 -1.43 -18.11
CA VAL A 316 6.01 -2.49 -18.37
C VAL A 316 4.58 -1.98 -18.22
N ILE A 317 4.28 -1.23 -17.16
CA ILE A 317 2.94 -0.67 -16.92
C ILE A 317 2.50 0.23 -18.10
N GLN A 318 3.40 1.06 -18.62
CA GLN A 318 3.11 1.95 -19.74
C GLN A 318 3.01 1.20 -21.08
N ARG A 319 3.97 0.34 -21.39
CA ARG A 319 4.01 -0.44 -22.63
C ARG A 319 2.81 -1.36 -22.78
N GLU A 320 2.40 -2.02 -21.69
CA GLU A 320 1.28 -2.95 -21.67
C GLU A 320 -0.06 -2.28 -21.35
N LYS A 321 -0.08 -0.94 -21.21
CA LYS A 321 -1.29 -0.15 -20.91
C LYS A 321 -2.05 -0.66 -19.68
N LEU A 322 -1.32 -1.05 -18.64
CA LEU A 322 -1.93 -1.68 -17.47
C LEU A 322 -2.89 -0.75 -16.70
N ALA A 323 -2.78 0.57 -16.85
CA ALA A 323 -3.77 1.51 -16.32
C ALA A 323 -5.18 1.28 -16.91
N ASP A 324 -5.25 1.00 -18.21
CA ASP A 324 -6.52 0.69 -18.89
C ASP A 324 -7.05 -0.67 -18.45
N ASN A 325 -6.17 -1.68 -18.34
CA ASN A 325 -6.52 -3.00 -17.80
C ASN A 325 -7.10 -2.88 -16.37
N VAL A 326 -6.47 -2.09 -15.50
CA VAL A 326 -6.96 -1.83 -14.13
C VAL A 326 -8.38 -1.24 -14.13
N ARG A 327 -8.68 -0.32 -15.05
CA ARG A 327 -10.03 0.26 -15.18
C ARG A 327 -11.03 -0.79 -15.64
N GLN A 328 -10.70 -1.52 -16.69
CA GLN A 328 -11.59 -2.48 -17.33
C GLN A 328 -11.84 -3.70 -16.45
N VAL A 329 -10.77 -4.39 -16.04
CA VAL A 329 -10.88 -5.60 -15.21
C VAL A 329 -11.34 -5.26 -13.80
N GLY A 330 -10.92 -4.10 -13.26
CA GLY A 330 -11.39 -3.61 -11.97
C GLY A 330 -12.90 -3.33 -11.94
N ALA A 331 -13.45 -2.75 -13.01
CA ALA A 331 -14.89 -2.53 -13.14
C ALA A 331 -15.65 -3.86 -13.22
N ALA A 332 -15.15 -4.83 -14.00
CA ALA A 332 -15.74 -6.15 -14.11
C ALA A 332 -15.72 -6.90 -12.77
N LEU A 333 -14.57 -6.90 -12.08
CA LEU A 333 -14.45 -7.52 -10.75
C LEU A 333 -15.40 -6.87 -9.74
N LYS A 334 -15.46 -5.53 -9.71
CA LYS A 334 -16.35 -4.80 -8.82
C LYS A 334 -17.81 -5.15 -9.08
N SER A 335 -18.25 -5.14 -10.35
CA SER A 335 -19.61 -5.51 -10.73
C SER A 335 -19.95 -6.96 -10.33
N GLY A 336 -19.01 -7.91 -10.51
CA GLY A 336 -19.20 -9.28 -10.06
C GLY A 336 -19.33 -9.41 -8.54
N LEU A 337 -18.53 -8.66 -7.79
CA LEU A 337 -18.66 -8.59 -6.32
C LEU A 337 -20.00 -7.98 -5.89
N GLU A 338 -20.47 -6.92 -6.56
CA GLU A 338 -21.78 -6.29 -6.30
C GLU A 338 -22.94 -7.25 -6.59
N GLN A 339 -22.85 -8.06 -7.64
CA GLN A 339 -23.82 -9.12 -7.94
C GLN A 339 -23.86 -10.17 -6.82
N LEU A 340 -22.71 -10.59 -6.29
CA LEU A 340 -22.63 -11.51 -5.16
C LEU A 340 -23.21 -10.90 -3.88
N VAL A 341 -22.97 -9.62 -3.60
CA VAL A 341 -23.62 -8.89 -2.50
C VAL A 341 -25.13 -8.93 -2.63
N HIS A 342 -25.65 -8.66 -3.83
CA HIS A 342 -27.09 -8.69 -4.08
C HIS A 342 -27.69 -10.09 -3.90
N LYS A 343 -26.94 -11.12 -4.33
CA LYS A 343 -27.38 -12.53 -4.25
C LYS A 343 -27.32 -13.09 -2.81
N TYR A 344 -26.35 -12.65 -2.01
CA TYR A 344 -26.08 -13.21 -0.69
C TYR A 344 -26.00 -12.14 0.42
N PRO A 345 -27.08 -11.33 0.64
CA PRO A 345 -27.05 -10.19 1.56
C PRO A 345 -26.91 -10.58 3.06
N SER A 346 -27.15 -11.85 3.40
CA SER A 346 -26.92 -12.38 4.76
C SER A 346 -25.43 -12.61 5.07
N VAL A 347 -24.57 -12.62 4.05
CA VAL A 347 -23.12 -12.87 4.17
C VAL A 347 -22.30 -11.66 3.73
N LEU A 348 -22.72 -10.98 2.68
CA LEU A 348 -22.02 -9.86 2.04
C LEU A 348 -22.85 -8.60 2.12
N GLN A 349 -22.24 -7.44 2.41
CA GLN A 349 -22.96 -6.19 2.67
C GLN A 349 -22.76 -5.13 1.57
N THR A 350 -21.51 -4.80 1.22
CA THR A 350 -21.22 -3.77 0.23
C THR A 350 -19.83 -3.93 -0.39
N VAL A 351 -19.64 -3.31 -1.55
CA VAL A 351 -18.34 -3.23 -2.23
C VAL A 351 -17.93 -1.76 -2.36
N ARG A 352 -16.67 -1.45 -2.06
CA ARG A 352 -16.13 -0.10 -2.24
C ARG A 352 -14.71 -0.13 -2.81
N GLY A 353 -14.22 1.01 -3.26
CA GLY A 353 -12.91 1.15 -3.87
C GLY A 353 -12.94 1.49 -5.35
N LEU A 354 -11.75 1.60 -5.95
CA LEU A 354 -11.53 2.03 -7.33
C LEU A 354 -10.48 1.14 -8.02
N GLY A 355 -10.70 0.82 -9.28
CA GLY A 355 -9.80 0.00 -10.07
C GLY A 355 -9.58 -1.38 -9.44
N LEU A 356 -8.33 -1.77 -9.25
CA LEU A 356 -7.94 -3.02 -8.58
C LEU A 356 -7.54 -2.80 -7.09
N MET A 357 -8.22 -1.88 -6.43
CA MET A 357 -8.21 -1.70 -4.98
C MET A 357 -9.65 -1.72 -4.50
N LEU A 358 -10.15 -2.92 -4.18
CA LEU A 358 -11.54 -3.14 -3.81
C LEU A 358 -11.63 -3.74 -2.40
N GLY A 359 -12.64 -3.33 -1.65
CA GLY A 359 -13.02 -3.86 -0.35
C GLY A 359 -14.42 -4.45 -0.41
N LEU A 360 -14.55 -5.70 -0.02
CA LEU A 360 -15.81 -6.39 0.17
C LEU A 360 -16.14 -6.44 1.66
N GLU A 361 -17.20 -5.80 2.08
CA GLU A 361 -17.68 -5.80 3.44
C GLU A 361 -18.55 -7.02 3.72
N LEU A 362 -18.24 -7.71 4.79
CA LEU A 362 -19.02 -8.85 5.28
C LEU A 362 -20.17 -8.36 6.14
N ALA A 363 -21.29 -9.08 6.12
CA ALA A 363 -22.41 -8.84 7.03
C ALA A 363 -21.96 -8.96 8.51
N PRO A 364 -22.51 -8.20 9.44
CA PRO A 364 -22.01 -8.12 10.82
C PRO A 364 -22.09 -9.44 11.59
N ASN A 365 -23.03 -10.34 11.27
CA ASN A 365 -23.24 -11.60 11.96
C ASN A 365 -23.51 -12.73 10.97
N ILE A 366 -22.45 -13.36 10.46
CA ILE A 366 -22.58 -14.53 9.58
C ILE A 366 -22.74 -15.76 10.47
N ALA A 367 -23.99 -16.26 10.56
CA ALA A 367 -24.38 -17.29 11.54
C ALA A 367 -23.57 -18.60 11.40
N ARG A 368 -23.21 -18.99 10.18
CA ARG A 368 -22.51 -20.25 9.88
C ARG A 368 -21.03 -20.09 9.58
N LEU A 369 -20.43 -18.93 9.90
CA LEU A 369 -19.01 -18.70 9.64
C LEU A 369 -18.15 -19.57 10.56
N PRO A 370 -17.43 -20.58 10.07
CA PRO A 370 -16.61 -21.46 10.88
C PRO A 370 -15.30 -20.77 11.32
N GLY A 371 -14.49 -21.48 12.09
CA GLY A 371 -13.19 -21.04 12.58
C GLY A 371 -13.24 -20.45 13.99
N ASP A 372 -12.06 -20.04 14.49
CA ASP A 372 -11.87 -19.55 15.85
C ASP A 372 -12.65 -18.24 16.10
N PRO A 373 -13.61 -18.21 17.05
CA PRO A 373 -14.40 -17.01 17.36
C PRO A 373 -13.57 -15.85 17.93
N SER A 374 -12.37 -16.08 18.42
CA SER A 374 -11.47 -15.03 18.89
C SER A 374 -10.88 -14.21 17.74
N LYS A 375 -10.93 -14.71 16.51
CA LYS A 375 -10.50 -14.02 15.28
C LYS A 375 -11.64 -13.22 14.69
N THR A 376 -11.29 -12.11 14.02
CA THR A 376 -12.28 -11.29 13.32
C THR A 376 -12.96 -12.06 12.19
N GLN A 377 -14.19 -11.68 11.82
CA GLN A 377 -14.89 -12.29 10.69
C GLN A 377 -14.07 -12.26 9.41
N ALA A 378 -13.40 -11.14 9.11
CA ALA A 378 -12.55 -11.01 7.92
C ALA A 378 -11.41 -12.03 7.91
N VAL A 379 -10.76 -12.31 9.05
CA VAL A 379 -9.69 -13.32 9.16
C VAL A 379 -10.26 -14.72 8.98
N ARG A 380 -11.40 -15.04 9.62
CA ARG A 380 -12.05 -16.35 9.50
C ARG A 380 -12.50 -16.61 8.05
N PHE A 381 -13.08 -15.60 7.41
CA PHE A 381 -13.52 -15.69 6.03
C PHE A 381 -12.34 -15.81 5.05
N ALA A 382 -11.25 -15.05 5.27
CA ALA A 382 -10.03 -15.21 4.49
C ALA A 382 -9.47 -16.64 4.57
N ASN A 383 -9.50 -17.29 5.74
CA ASN A 383 -9.10 -18.69 5.89
C ASN A 383 -9.94 -19.64 5.04
N LEU A 384 -11.26 -19.42 4.93
CA LEU A 384 -12.11 -20.22 4.04
C LEU A 384 -11.71 -20.05 2.58
N LEU A 385 -11.47 -18.80 2.14
CA LEU A 385 -11.01 -18.50 0.80
C LEU A 385 -9.64 -19.14 0.50
N HIS A 386 -8.71 -19.08 1.46
CA HIS A 386 -7.42 -19.77 1.36
C HIS A 386 -7.64 -21.29 1.25
N GLY A 387 -8.55 -21.84 2.03
CA GLY A 387 -9.02 -23.24 1.91
C GLY A 387 -9.57 -23.57 0.52
N ALA A 388 -10.16 -22.62 -0.20
CA ALA A 388 -10.68 -22.77 -1.55
C ALA A 388 -9.69 -22.41 -2.67
N GLY A 389 -8.46 -21.95 -2.34
CA GLY A 389 -7.42 -21.59 -3.32
C GLY A 389 -7.44 -20.13 -3.78
N LEU A 390 -8.06 -19.23 -3.02
CA LEU A 390 -8.09 -17.79 -3.27
C LEU A 390 -7.46 -17.02 -2.12
N LEU A 391 -6.40 -16.26 -2.39
CA LEU A 391 -5.76 -15.41 -1.38
C LEU A 391 -6.35 -13.99 -1.41
N THR A 392 -6.84 -13.55 -0.26
CA THR A 392 -7.31 -12.18 -0.01
C THR A 392 -6.73 -11.67 1.30
N ILE A 393 -6.78 -10.35 1.52
CA ILE A 393 -6.20 -9.73 2.71
C ILE A 393 -7.29 -9.04 3.54
N PRO A 394 -7.48 -9.39 4.83
CA PRO A 394 -8.43 -8.69 5.68
C PRO A 394 -7.99 -7.24 5.95
N ALA A 395 -8.99 -6.32 6.10
CA ALA A 395 -8.81 -4.96 6.57
C ALA A 395 -9.84 -4.67 7.67
N GLY A 396 -9.35 -4.45 8.89
CA GLY A 396 -10.25 -4.35 10.05
C GLY A 396 -10.96 -5.66 10.38
N ALA A 397 -12.17 -5.56 10.93
CA ALA A 397 -12.91 -6.72 11.45
C ALA A 397 -13.76 -7.44 10.38
N GLN A 398 -14.23 -6.73 9.36
CA GLN A 398 -15.28 -7.21 8.46
C GLN A 398 -14.98 -7.00 6.97
N ILE A 399 -13.80 -6.50 6.59
CA ILE A 399 -13.48 -6.19 5.20
C ILE A 399 -12.46 -7.18 4.64
N LEU A 400 -12.73 -7.71 3.45
CA LEU A 400 -11.78 -8.43 2.62
C LEU A 400 -11.28 -7.49 1.52
N ARG A 401 -9.96 -7.37 1.38
CA ARG A 401 -9.35 -6.57 0.30
C ARG A 401 -8.99 -7.44 -0.88
N PHE A 402 -9.31 -6.91 -2.06
CA PHE A 402 -8.89 -7.42 -3.35
C PHE A 402 -7.89 -6.41 -3.94
N LEU A 403 -6.64 -6.82 -3.99
CA LEU A 403 -5.47 -6.01 -4.38
C LEU A 403 -4.60 -6.77 -5.40
N PRO A 404 -5.19 -7.40 -6.44
CA PRO A 404 -4.46 -8.26 -7.36
C PRO A 404 -3.39 -7.50 -8.13
N PRO A 405 -2.48 -8.18 -8.82
CA PRO A 405 -1.58 -7.57 -9.79
C PRO A 405 -2.31 -6.72 -10.83
N LEU A 406 -1.67 -5.66 -11.34
CA LEU A 406 -2.28 -4.72 -12.30
C LEU A 406 -2.58 -5.37 -13.66
N ASN A 407 -1.88 -6.47 -13.97
CA ASN A 407 -2.06 -7.29 -15.17
C ASN A 407 -3.01 -8.48 -14.97
N LEU A 408 -3.88 -8.45 -13.94
CA LEU A 408 -4.94 -9.43 -13.75
C LEU A 408 -5.77 -9.57 -15.02
N GLN A 409 -6.03 -10.82 -15.46
CA GLN A 409 -6.86 -11.09 -16.62
C GLN A 409 -8.34 -11.20 -16.24
N ALA A 410 -9.24 -10.93 -17.20
CA ALA A 410 -10.68 -11.06 -16.98
C ALA A 410 -11.09 -12.48 -16.58
N SER A 411 -10.45 -13.50 -17.15
CA SER A 411 -10.69 -14.92 -16.81
C SER A 411 -10.28 -15.24 -15.36
N GLU A 412 -9.21 -14.63 -14.86
CA GLU A 412 -8.74 -14.81 -13.48
C GLU A 412 -9.64 -14.05 -12.48
N ALA A 413 -10.14 -12.88 -12.87
CA ALA A 413 -11.16 -12.18 -12.09
C ALA A 413 -12.45 -13.03 -11.97
N ALA A 414 -12.88 -13.66 -13.07
CA ALA A 414 -14.01 -14.59 -13.07
C ALA A 414 -13.74 -15.85 -12.23
N GLU A 415 -12.52 -16.42 -12.28
CA GLU A 415 -12.10 -17.52 -11.40
C GLU A 415 -12.22 -17.13 -9.93
N GLY A 416 -11.72 -15.96 -9.55
CA GLY A 416 -11.80 -15.45 -8.18
C GLY A 416 -13.23 -15.24 -7.69
N LEU A 417 -14.11 -14.70 -8.54
CA LEU A 417 -15.55 -14.55 -8.23
C LEU A 417 -16.24 -15.88 -8.04
N ARG A 418 -15.96 -16.87 -8.90
CA ARG A 418 -16.50 -18.23 -8.77
C ARG A 418 -16.06 -18.88 -7.45
N ILE A 419 -14.78 -18.82 -7.10
CA ILE A 419 -14.28 -19.38 -5.84
C ILE A 419 -14.93 -18.67 -4.64
N LEU A 420 -15.07 -17.35 -4.70
CA LEU A 420 -15.76 -16.59 -3.66
C LEU A 420 -17.22 -17.04 -3.51
N GLU A 421 -17.93 -17.22 -4.61
CA GLU A 421 -19.32 -17.66 -4.60
C GLU A 421 -19.48 -19.07 -4.01
N GLU A 422 -18.58 -20.00 -4.35
CA GLU A 422 -18.56 -21.37 -3.79
C GLU A 422 -18.39 -21.39 -2.27
N VAL A 423 -17.63 -20.40 -1.72
CA VAL A 423 -17.45 -20.23 -0.27
C VAL A 423 -18.65 -19.54 0.37
N VAL A 424 -19.25 -18.57 -0.30
CA VAL A 424 -20.36 -17.76 0.24
C VAL A 424 -21.68 -18.53 0.28
N ALA A 425 -22.00 -19.29 -0.78
CA ALA A 425 -23.30 -19.94 -0.93
C ALA A 425 -23.69 -20.86 0.24
N PRO A 426 -22.79 -21.71 0.80
CA PRO A 426 -23.12 -22.54 1.96
C PRO A 426 -23.32 -21.74 3.26
N LEU A 427 -22.77 -20.53 3.36
CA LEU A 427 -22.91 -19.67 4.53
C LEU A 427 -24.24 -18.92 4.55
N ALA A 428 -24.84 -18.72 3.38
CA ALA A 428 -26.10 -18.01 3.21
C ALA A 428 -27.34 -18.94 3.33
N ALA A 429 -27.14 -20.28 3.22
CA ALA A 429 -28.18 -21.29 3.27
C ALA A 429 -28.74 -21.53 4.74
#